data_726593e42463e2842bd5b9dce0a2282f
#
_entry.id   726593e42463e2842bd5b9dce0a2282f
#
_cell.length_a   1.000
_cell.length_b   1.000
_cell.length_c   1.000
_cell.angle_alpha   90.00
_cell.angle_beta   90.00
_cell.angle_gamma   90.00
#
_symmetry.space_group_name_H-M   'P 1'
#
loop_
_entity.id
_entity.type
_entity.pdbx_description
1 polymer ?
#
loop_
_entity_poly.entity_id
_entity_poly.type
_entity_poly.pdbx_seq_one_letter_code
_entity_poly.pdbx_strand_id
1 'polypeptide(L)'
;MAISKSKAVARTEAYYDSEAADAFYQSFWGGEDIHIGSYKNDGETIADASRHTVEIMAGKLQAVSAKTRILDLGSGYGGSGRYLSRRFGAHVTCLNLSTTQNALNHELTLAGGLLKRIEIIHGDFENIPIDDCRYDIVWSQDAILHSGNRERVLDEVARVLVPGG
;
A
#
# COMPACT_ATOMS: atom_id res chain seq x y z
N MET A 1 -19.38 -18.13 -5.93
CA MET A 1 -18.28 -18.80 -6.65
C MET A 1 -17.01 -18.05 -6.35
N ALA A 2 -15.94 -18.73 -5.88
CA ALA A 2 -14.66 -18.06 -5.70
C ALA A 2 -14.13 -17.65 -7.10
N ILE A 3 -13.86 -16.38 -7.29
CA ILE A 3 -13.24 -15.87 -8.52
C ILE A 3 -11.82 -16.44 -8.54
N SER A 4 -11.48 -17.17 -9.60
CA SER A 4 -10.14 -17.73 -9.78
C SER A 4 -9.15 -16.59 -9.97
N LYS A 5 -8.09 -16.53 -9.15
CA LYS A 5 -6.97 -15.58 -9.34
C LYS A 5 -6.42 -15.66 -10.75
N SER A 6 -6.14 -14.52 -11.37
CA SER A 6 -5.46 -14.51 -12.67
C SER A 6 -4.04 -15.08 -12.54
N LYS A 7 -3.47 -15.57 -13.67
CA LYS A 7 -2.08 -16.07 -13.67
C LYS A 7 -1.07 -15.00 -13.26
N ALA A 8 -1.35 -13.74 -13.60
CA ALA A 8 -0.51 -12.60 -13.21
C ALA A 8 -0.53 -12.41 -11.68
N VAL A 9 -1.71 -12.38 -11.08
CA VAL A 9 -1.90 -12.26 -9.63
C VAL A 9 -1.19 -13.40 -8.88
N ALA A 10 -1.40 -14.65 -9.29
CA ALA A 10 -0.75 -15.80 -8.65
C ALA A 10 0.79 -15.75 -8.74
N ARG A 11 1.33 -15.27 -9.86
CA ARG A 11 2.78 -15.09 -10.04
C ARG A 11 3.33 -13.97 -9.17
N THR A 12 2.63 -12.86 -9.06
CA THR A 12 3.00 -11.72 -8.21
C THR A 12 3.00 -12.12 -6.74
N GLU A 13 1.96 -12.82 -6.29
CA GLU A 13 1.88 -13.35 -4.92
C GLU A 13 3.07 -14.26 -4.60
N ALA A 14 3.33 -15.27 -5.45
CA ALA A 14 4.44 -16.20 -5.26
C ALA A 14 5.82 -15.51 -5.25
N TYR A 15 5.99 -14.43 -6.01
CA TYR A 15 7.22 -13.64 -6.01
C TYR A 15 7.41 -12.92 -4.67
N TYR A 16 6.40 -12.17 -4.21
CA TYR A 16 6.51 -11.38 -2.98
C TYR A 16 6.42 -12.20 -1.70
N ASP A 17 5.92 -13.43 -1.75
CA ASP A 17 5.97 -14.39 -0.63
C ASP A 17 7.29 -15.18 -0.59
N SER A 18 8.20 -14.99 -1.55
CA SER A 18 9.47 -15.70 -1.57
C SER A 18 10.49 -15.08 -0.60
N GLU A 19 11.24 -15.93 0.11
CA GLU A 19 12.35 -15.50 0.99
C GLU A 19 13.39 -14.67 0.23
N ALA A 20 13.63 -14.97 -1.05
CA ALA A 20 14.58 -14.25 -1.88
C ALA A 20 14.14 -12.81 -2.16
N ALA A 21 12.86 -12.57 -2.42
CA ALA A 21 12.33 -11.22 -2.63
C ALA A 21 12.37 -10.43 -1.32
N ASP A 22 11.95 -11.02 -0.21
CA ASP A 22 11.95 -10.37 1.09
C ASP A 22 13.38 -9.98 1.52
N ALA A 23 14.35 -10.90 1.44
CA ALA A 23 15.75 -10.63 1.72
C ALA A 23 16.34 -9.54 0.81
N PHE A 24 15.97 -9.52 -0.48
CA PHE A 24 16.37 -8.49 -1.42
C PHE A 24 15.87 -7.11 -1.01
N TYR A 25 14.56 -6.97 -0.76
CA TYR A 25 13.98 -5.68 -0.39
C TYR A 25 14.49 -5.18 0.95
N GLN A 26 14.62 -6.03 1.96
CA GLN A 26 15.18 -5.65 3.25
C GLN A 26 16.64 -5.21 3.15
N SER A 27 17.46 -5.89 2.33
CA SER A 27 18.88 -5.59 2.19
C SER A 27 19.17 -4.33 1.39
N PHE A 28 18.40 -4.08 0.31
CA PHE A 28 18.67 -2.97 -0.63
C PHE A 28 17.88 -1.72 -0.33
N TRP A 29 16.60 -1.84 0.02
CA TRP A 29 15.79 -0.67 0.39
C TRP A 29 16.02 -0.24 1.82
N GLY A 30 16.22 -1.18 2.75
CA GLY A 30 16.63 -0.90 4.13
C GLY A 30 15.61 -0.11 4.96
N GLY A 31 14.40 0.07 4.48
CA GLY A 31 13.35 0.86 5.11
C GLY A 31 11.97 0.20 5.07
N GLU A 32 10.96 0.97 5.50
CA GLU A 32 9.56 0.53 5.50
C GLU A 32 8.86 0.74 4.15
N ASP A 33 9.50 1.49 3.23
CA ASP A 33 8.99 1.83 1.91
C ASP A 33 9.83 1.15 0.84
N ILE A 34 9.17 0.47 -0.08
CA ILE A 34 9.81 -0.21 -1.22
C ILE A 34 9.42 0.45 -2.54
N HIS A 35 9.51 1.77 -2.56
CA HIS A 35 9.15 2.61 -3.71
C HIS A 35 10.36 3.08 -4.49
N ILE A 36 10.14 3.46 -5.75
CA ILE A 36 11.15 4.17 -6.52
C ILE A 36 11.40 5.52 -5.85
N GLY A 37 12.66 5.76 -5.46
CA GLY A 37 13.04 6.91 -4.66
C GLY A 37 13.14 8.22 -5.44
N SER A 38 12.78 9.32 -4.77
CA SER A 38 13.04 10.69 -5.21
C SER A 38 14.25 11.23 -4.45
N TYR A 39 15.43 11.18 -5.07
CA TYR A 39 16.69 11.58 -4.47
C TYR A 39 16.83 13.11 -4.45
N LYS A 40 17.25 13.68 -3.32
CA LYS A 40 17.59 15.10 -3.17
C LYS A 40 19.06 15.38 -3.48
N ASN A 41 19.92 14.38 -3.30
CA ASN A 41 21.35 14.45 -3.58
C ASN A 41 21.94 13.04 -3.77
N ASP A 42 23.16 12.96 -4.32
CA ASP A 42 23.85 11.71 -4.65
C ASP A 42 24.26 10.86 -3.44
N GLY A 43 24.27 11.42 -2.24
CA GLY A 43 24.64 10.72 -1.01
C GLY A 43 23.45 10.16 -0.21
N GLU A 44 22.24 10.33 -0.72
CA GLU A 44 21.03 9.92 -0.03
C GLU A 44 20.82 8.40 -0.12
N THR A 45 20.33 7.80 0.97
CA THR A 45 20.03 6.36 0.96
C THR A 45 18.77 6.04 0.14
N ILE A 46 18.67 4.81 -0.33
CA ILE A 46 17.46 4.33 -1.03
C ILE A 46 16.24 4.48 -0.12
N ALA A 47 16.38 4.17 1.17
CA ALA A 47 15.31 4.27 2.15
C ALA A 47 14.79 5.71 2.30
N ASP A 48 15.70 6.70 2.39
CA ASP A 48 15.32 8.11 2.49
C ASP A 48 14.66 8.61 1.19
N ALA A 49 15.24 8.28 0.04
CA ALA A 49 14.68 8.63 -1.26
C ALA A 49 13.29 8.00 -1.49
N SER A 50 13.10 6.75 -1.09
CA SER A 50 11.80 6.06 -1.12
C SER A 50 10.77 6.77 -0.24
N ARG A 51 11.16 7.15 0.98
CA ARG A 51 10.32 7.95 1.89
C ARG A 51 9.96 9.32 1.29
N HIS A 52 10.90 9.99 0.63
CA HIS A 52 10.61 11.28 -0.04
C HIS A 52 9.51 11.17 -1.10
N THR A 53 9.46 10.06 -1.85
CA THR A 53 8.38 9.86 -2.83
C THR A 53 7.02 9.81 -2.14
N VAL A 54 6.91 9.12 -1.00
CA VAL A 54 5.69 9.12 -0.17
C VAL A 54 5.33 10.52 0.30
N GLU A 55 6.33 11.29 0.77
CA GLU A 55 6.13 12.67 1.25
C GLU A 55 5.62 13.61 0.16
N ILE A 56 6.22 13.52 -1.04
CA ILE A 56 5.83 14.33 -2.21
C ILE A 56 4.39 14.02 -2.62
N MET A 57 4.01 12.72 -2.70
CA MET A 57 2.65 12.31 -3.02
C MET A 57 1.66 12.78 -1.95
N ALA A 58 1.97 12.55 -0.68
CA ALA A 58 1.13 12.98 0.44
C ALA A 58 0.97 14.50 0.52
N GLY A 59 1.98 15.25 0.08
CA GLY A 59 1.91 16.71 -0.01
C GLY A 59 0.90 17.23 -1.03
N LYS A 60 0.43 16.39 -1.94
CA LYS A 60 -0.61 16.75 -2.95
C LYS A 60 -2.03 16.52 -2.42
N LEU A 61 -2.18 15.78 -1.35
CA LEU A 61 -3.48 15.53 -0.75
C LEU A 61 -4.04 16.80 -0.10
N GLN A 62 -5.33 17.04 -0.31
CA GLN A 62 -6.04 18.18 0.26
C GLN A 62 -7.12 17.70 1.23
N ALA A 63 -7.42 18.50 2.24
CA ALA A 63 -8.51 18.28 3.19
C ALA A 63 -8.47 16.93 3.95
N VAL A 64 -7.29 16.32 4.11
CA VAL A 64 -7.13 15.07 4.86
C VAL A 64 -7.16 15.35 6.38
N SER A 65 -7.90 14.53 7.10
CA SER A 65 -8.10 14.68 8.56
C SER A 65 -8.16 13.30 9.25
N ALA A 66 -8.31 13.33 10.58
CA ALA A 66 -8.49 12.12 11.38
C ALA A 66 -9.79 11.35 11.08
N LYS A 67 -10.70 11.91 10.29
CA LYS A 67 -11.95 11.25 9.85
C LYS A 67 -11.80 10.62 8.47
N THR A 68 -10.74 10.97 7.73
CA THR A 68 -10.49 10.48 6.38
C THR A 68 -10.13 8.99 6.40
N ARG A 69 -10.77 8.23 5.52
CA ARG A 69 -10.52 6.80 5.30
C ARG A 69 -9.75 6.63 4.01
N ILE A 70 -8.57 6.04 4.10
CA ILE A 70 -7.67 5.82 2.97
C ILE A 70 -7.53 4.32 2.74
N LEU A 71 -7.66 3.89 1.49
CA LEU A 71 -7.30 2.53 1.07
C LEU A 71 -5.94 2.59 0.36
N ASP A 72 -4.96 1.84 0.87
CA ASP A 72 -3.62 1.72 0.30
C ASP A 72 -3.53 0.39 -0.46
N LEU A 73 -3.54 0.46 -1.81
CA LEU A 73 -3.53 -0.69 -2.71
C LEU A 73 -2.09 -1.15 -3.02
N GLY A 74 -1.78 -2.37 -2.63
CA GLY A 74 -0.45 -2.92 -2.75
C GLY A 74 0.50 -2.32 -1.72
N SER A 75 0.04 -2.27 -0.48
CA SER A 75 0.69 -1.56 0.63
C SER A 75 2.08 -2.09 1.03
N GLY A 76 2.50 -3.26 0.53
CA GLY A 76 3.79 -3.84 0.85
C GLY A 76 4.00 -3.97 2.36
N TYR A 77 5.09 -3.42 2.88
CA TYR A 77 5.40 -3.37 4.32
C TYR A 77 4.61 -2.28 5.07
N GLY A 78 3.71 -1.54 4.42
CA GLY A 78 2.81 -0.57 5.03
C GLY A 78 3.45 0.76 5.41
N GLY A 79 4.60 1.10 4.87
CA GLY A 79 5.31 2.35 5.16
C GLY A 79 4.48 3.58 4.82
N SER A 80 3.89 3.63 3.62
CA SER A 80 2.98 4.70 3.20
C SER A 80 1.78 4.83 4.12
N GLY A 81 1.12 3.70 4.45
CA GLY A 81 -0.03 3.69 5.35
C GLY A 81 0.30 4.25 6.74
N ARG A 82 1.44 3.84 7.33
CA ARG A 82 1.91 4.38 8.62
C ARG A 82 2.25 5.86 8.54
N TYR A 83 2.88 6.31 7.45
CA TYR A 83 3.17 7.72 7.23
C TYR A 83 1.89 8.58 7.16
N LEU A 84 0.91 8.16 6.33
CA LEU A 84 -0.36 8.86 6.17
C LEU A 84 -1.13 8.94 7.50
N SER A 85 -1.17 7.83 8.23
CA SER A 85 -1.83 7.78 9.54
C SER A 85 -1.15 8.69 10.57
N ARG A 86 0.19 8.72 10.64
CA ARG A 86 0.93 9.62 11.55
C ARG A 86 0.75 11.08 11.18
N ARG A 87 0.86 11.40 9.89
CA ARG A 87 0.82 12.79 9.41
C ARG A 87 -0.55 13.43 9.54
N PHE A 88 -1.60 12.71 9.20
CA PHE A 88 -2.95 13.26 9.10
C PHE A 88 -3.91 12.76 10.20
N GLY A 89 -3.51 11.76 10.95
CA GLY A 89 -4.40 11.05 11.87
C GLY A 89 -5.44 10.16 11.16
N ALA A 90 -5.33 9.99 9.84
CA ALA A 90 -6.28 9.26 9.02
C ALA A 90 -6.36 7.76 9.39
N HIS A 91 -7.51 7.16 9.10
CA HIS A 91 -7.68 5.71 9.11
C HIS A 91 -7.22 5.13 7.78
N VAL A 92 -6.33 4.14 7.81
CA VAL A 92 -5.77 3.53 6.60
C VAL A 92 -6.05 2.03 6.60
N THR A 93 -6.60 1.54 5.51
CA THR A 93 -6.67 0.10 5.24
C THR A 93 -5.58 -0.25 4.25
N CYS A 94 -4.65 -1.08 4.67
CA CYS A 94 -3.55 -1.60 3.85
C CYS A 94 -4.02 -2.89 3.18
N LEU A 95 -4.28 -2.87 1.88
CA LEU A 95 -4.61 -4.05 1.09
C LEU A 95 -3.36 -4.55 0.37
N ASN A 96 -2.98 -5.80 0.61
CA ASN A 96 -1.82 -6.39 -0.04
C ASN A 96 -1.99 -7.89 -0.26
N LEU A 97 -1.37 -8.40 -1.33
CA LEU A 97 -1.50 -9.77 -1.78
C LEU A 97 -0.55 -10.73 -1.05
N SER A 98 0.63 -10.26 -0.63
CA SER A 98 1.65 -11.08 0.06
C SER A 98 1.32 -11.23 1.54
N THR A 99 1.22 -12.48 2.00
CA THR A 99 1.01 -12.83 3.41
C THR A 99 2.25 -12.53 4.24
N THR A 100 3.44 -12.75 3.69
CA THR A 100 4.73 -12.45 4.32
C THR A 100 4.87 -10.96 4.60
N GLN A 101 4.60 -10.12 3.60
CA GLN A 101 4.65 -8.67 3.77
C GLN A 101 3.57 -8.17 4.74
N ASN A 102 2.38 -8.75 4.72
CA ASN A 102 1.31 -8.39 5.65
C ASN A 102 1.68 -8.71 7.11
N ALA A 103 2.37 -9.82 7.36
CA ALA A 103 2.86 -10.16 8.70
C ALA A 103 3.86 -9.11 9.20
N LEU A 104 4.85 -8.74 8.39
CA LEU A 104 5.81 -7.69 8.74
C LEU A 104 5.13 -6.32 8.91
N ASN A 105 4.18 -5.96 8.02
CA ASN A 105 3.39 -4.75 8.17
C ASN A 105 2.66 -4.71 9.53
N HIS A 106 2.07 -5.83 9.94
CA HIS A 106 1.39 -5.93 11.23
C HIS A 106 2.36 -5.69 12.40
N GLU A 107 3.53 -6.31 12.39
CA GLU A 107 4.55 -6.14 13.42
C GLU A 107 5.01 -4.68 13.52
N LEU A 108 5.36 -4.06 12.40
CA LEU A 108 5.78 -2.65 12.34
C LEU A 108 4.66 -1.69 12.75
N THR A 109 3.42 -1.98 12.40
CA THR A 109 2.25 -1.18 12.77
C THR A 109 1.95 -1.29 14.26
N LEU A 110 2.08 -2.49 14.84
CA LEU A 110 1.98 -2.72 16.29
C LEU A 110 3.07 -1.97 17.06
N ALA A 111 4.34 -2.12 16.63
CA ALA A 111 5.48 -1.42 17.21
C ALA A 111 5.33 0.11 17.15
N GLY A 112 4.70 0.61 16.07
CA GLY A 112 4.37 2.02 15.89
C GLY A 112 3.16 2.52 16.68
N GLY A 113 2.44 1.65 17.40
CA GLY A 113 1.23 2.00 18.16
C GLY A 113 0.03 2.40 17.29
N LEU A 114 -0.03 1.95 16.03
CA LEU A 114 -0.99 2.42 15.02
C LEU A 114 -2.15 1.44 14.73
N LEU A 115 -2.24 0.28 15.40
CA LEU A 115 -3.29 -0.72 15.15
C LEU A 115 -4.72 -0.20 15.34
N LYS A 116 -4.93 0.92 16.05
CA LYS A 116 -6.25 1.54 16.18
C LYS A 116 -6.65 2.36 14.94
N ARG A 117 -5.72 2.64 14.04
CA ARG A 117 -5.92 3.47 12.85
C ARG A 117 -5.57 2.76 11.55
N ILE A 118 -4.82 1.67 11.63
CA ILE A 118 -4.41 0.91 10.45
C ILE A 118 -4.97 -0.51 10.55
N GLU A 119 -5.70 -0.88 9.52
CA GLU A 119 -6.21 -2.22 9.27
C GLU A 119 -5.38 -2.84 8.13
N ILE A 120 -5.06 -4.13 8.23
CA ILE A 120 -4.30 -4.85 7.21
C ILE A 120 -5.17 -5.98 6.68
N ILE A 121 -5.40 -5.98 5.37
CA ILE A 121 -6.27 -6.95 4.69
C ILE A 121 -5.47 -7.67 3.61
N HIS A 122 -5.54 -9.00 3.63
CA HIS A 122 -5.05 -9.81 2.52
C HIS A 122 -6.07 -9.79 1.38
N GLY A 123 -5.64 -9.40 0.18
CA GLY A 123 -6.53 -9.35 -0.97
C GLY A 123 -5.87 -8.89 -2.25
N ASP A 124 -6.61 -9.06 -3.33
CA ASP A 124 -6.25 -8.70 -4.69
C ASP A 124 -6.97 -7.39 -5.07
N PHE A 125 -6.24 -6.42 -5.58
CA PHE A 125 -6.81 -5.14 -6.02
C PHE A 125 -7.59 -5.24 -7.35
N GLU A 126 -7.50 -6.36 -8.09
CA GLU A 126 -8.41 -6.68 -9.20
C GLU A 126 -9.81 -7.14 -8.70
N ASN A 127 -9.93 -7.46 -7.41
CA ASN A 127 -11.17 -7.85 -6.75
C ASN A 127 -11.12 -7.48 -5.27
N ILE A 128 -11.28 -6.20 -4.97
CA ILE A 128 -11.12 -5.64 -3.62
C ILE A 128 -12.23 -6.22 -2.70
N PRO A 129 -11.85 -6.94 -1.61
CA PRO A 129 -12.82 -7.61 -0.72
C PRO A 129 -13.47 -6.63 0.27
N ILE A 130 -13.97 -5.51 -0.22
CA ILE A 130 -14.53 -4.39 0.55
C ILE A 130 -15.79 -3.91 -0.15
N ASP A 131 -16.78 -3.48 0.63
CA ASP A 131 -18.04 -2.93 0.13
C ASP A 131 -17.84 -1.62 -0.65
N ASP A 132 -18.84 -1.24 -1.44
CA ASP A 132 -18.87 0.01 -2.20
C ASP A 132 -18.85 1.25 -1.30
N CYS A 133 -18.29 2.34 -1.81
CA CYS A 133 -18.36 3.66 -1.19
C CYS A 133 -17.82 3.70 0.25
N ARG A 134 -16.68 3.08 0.52
CA ARG A 134 -16.08 2.98 1.86
C ARG A 134 -14.94 3.97 2.11
N TYR A 135 -14.29 4.49 1.09
CA TYR A 135 -13.08 5.29 1.21
C TYR A 135 -13.22 6.68 0.60
N ASP A 136 -12.56 7.63 1.25
CA ASP A 136 -12.48 9.02 0.78
C ASP A 136 -11.29 9.19 -0.18
N ILE A 137 -10.26 8.34 -0.04
CA ILE A 137 -9.05 8.34 -0.86
C ILE A 137 -8.64 6.90 -1.14
N VAL A 138 -8.24 6.62 -2.38
CA VAL A 138 -7.47 5.43 -2.73
C VAL A 138 -6.05 5.87 -3.06
N TRP A 139 -5.10 5.27 -2.36
CA TRP A 139 -3.67 5.47 -2.55
C TRP A 139 -3.08 4.23 -3.21
N SER A 140 -2.18 4.42 -4.15
CA SER A 140 -1.37 3.32 -4.70
C SER A 140 -0.06 3.86 -5.22
N GLN A 141 1.04 3.21 -4.87
CA GLN A 141 2.37 3.62 -5.27
C GLN A 141 3.18 2.39 -5.70
N ASP A 142 3.67 2.41 -6.95
CA ASP A 142 4.47 1.34 -7.56
C ASP A 142 3.84 -0.08 -7.54
N ALA A 143 2.51 -0.19 -7.37
CA ALA A 143 1.82 -1.46 -7.20
C ALA A 143 0.96 -1.88 -8.41
N ILE A 144 0.15 -0.98 -8.97
CA ILE A 144 -0.82 -1.30 -10.04
C ILE A 144 -0.14 -1.82 -11.32
N LEU A 145 1.15 -1.54 -11.50
CA LEU A 145 1.94 -2.05 -12.62
C LEU A 145 2.00 -3.60 -12.66
N HIS A 146 1.80 -4.25 -11.51
CA HIS A 146 1.79 -5.72 -11.38
C HIS A 146 0.43 -6.36 -11.72
N SER A 147 -0.61 -5.54 -11.95
CA SER A 147 -1.92 -6.04 -12.38
C SER A 147 -1.87 -6.62 -13.79
N GLY A 148 -2.56 -7.72 -13.97
CA GLY A 148 -2.87 -8.27 -15.29
C GLY A 148 -4.05 -7.57 -15.98
N ASN A 149 -4.86 -6.83 -15.23
CA ASN A 149 -6.05 -6.13 -15.73
C ASN A 149 -6.23 -4.77 -15.03
N ARG A 150 -5.56 -3.74 -15.51
CA ARG A 150 -5.58 -2.39 -14.93
C ARG A 150 -6.94 -1.72 -15.03
N GLU A 151 -7.72 -2.00 -16.08
CA GLU A 151 -9.09 -1.48 -16.21
C GLU A 151 -9.95 -1.99 -15.05
N ARG A 152 -9.85 -3.28 -14.74
CA ARG A 152 -10.56 -3.86 -13.61
C ARG A 152 -10.14 -3.24 -12.28
N VAL A 153 -8.86 -2.94 -12.10
CA VAL A 153 -8.39 -2.21 -10.89
C VAL A 153 -9.05 -0.84 -10.78
N LEU A 154 -9.13 -0.10 -11.88
CA LEU A 154 -9.77 1.23 -11.89
C LEU A 154 -11.28 1.14 -11.62
N ASP A 155 -11.96 0.11 -12.12
CA ASP A 155 -13.37 -0.15 -11.80
C ASP A 155 -13.57 -0.41 -10.30
N GLU A 156 -12.70 -1.23 -9.70
CA GLU A 156 -12.73 -1.49 -8.27
C GLU A 156 -12.41 -0.24 -7.43
N VAL A 157 -11.43 0.57 -7.86
CA VAL A 157 -11.12 1.86 -7.23
C VAL A 157 -12.35 2.78 -7.26
N ALA A 158 -12.99 2.92 -8.41
CA ALA A 158 -14.20 3.74 -8.55
C ALA A 158 -15.35 3.20 -7.67
N ARG A 159 -15.48 1.88 -7.54
CA ARG A 159 -16.53 1.24 -6.73
C ARG A 159 -16.35 1.50 -5.23
N VAL A 160 -15.12 1.43 -4.72
CA VAL A 160 -14.87 1.57 -3.28
C VAL A 160 -14.78 3.03 -2.81
N LEU A 161 -14.58 3.98 -3.73
CA LEU A 161 -14.59 5.40 -3.43
C LEU A 161 -16.02 5.92 -3.17
N VAL A 162 -16.15 6.82 -2.21
CA VAL A 162 -17.39 7.57 -2.02
C VAL A 162 -17.59 8.56 -3.18
N PRO A 163 -18.81 9.03 -3.46
CA PRO A 163 -19.02 10.09 -4.44
C PRO A 163 -18.17 11.32 -4.13
N GLY A 164 -17.29 11.70 -5.05
CA GLY A 164 -16.36 12.83 -4.89
C GLY A 164 -15.05 12.49 -4.19
N GLY A 165 -14.81 11.22 -3.92
CA GLY A 165 -13.51 10.70 -3.44
C GLY A 165 -12.50 10.52 -4.56
#